data_cc1b27fcbb68ec6943242db315e157b8
#
_entry.id   cc1b27fcbb68ec6943242db315e157b8
#
_cell.length_a   1.000
_cell.length_b   1.000
_cell.length_c   1.000
_cell.angle_alpha   90.00
_cell.angle_beta   90.00
_cell.angle_gamma   90.00
#
_symmetry.space_group_name_H-M   'P 1'
#
loop_
_entity.id
_entity.type
_entity.pdbx_description
1 polymer ?
#
loop_
_entity_poly.entity_id
_entity_poly.type
_entity_poly.pdbx_seq_one_letter_code
_entity_poly.pdbx_strand_id
1 'polypeptide(L)'
;MTLEHIAASMERVAGALTRKPHAGLKDDAPATVRWAGGLRTVARSESGTEVATDMPEAIGGNDTAPTPGWLLRTALASCAVTRIAMEAAARGITLATLEAHATSRSDLRGLVGVAALDGSAVPAGPLAMDLHVRIGAAGVDADTLRALVAATPGCSPVTCAVEQPLAVGLHIEVTG
;
A
#
# COMPACT_ATOMS: atom_id res chain seq x y z
N MET A 1 2.45 -18.97 12.58
CA MET A 1 1.03 -18.51 12.65
C MET A 1 0.24 -19.37 11.68
N THR A 2 -0.81 -20.08 12.13
CA THR A 2 -1.60 -20.99 11.30
C THR A 2 -2.79 -20.27 10.66
N LEU A 3 -3.38 -20.88 9.62
CA LEU A 3 -4.61 -20.37 8.97
C LEU A 3 -5.77 -20.25 9.96
N GLU A 4 -5.93 -21.26 10.83
CA GLU A 4 -6.98 -21.28 11.85
C GLU A 4 -6.82 -20.10 12.83
N HIS A 5 -5.59 -19.74 13.19
CA HIS A 5 -5.31 -18.60 14.06
C HIS A 5 -5.72 -17.28 13.39
N ILE A 6 -5.41 -17.10 12.10
CA ILE A 6 -5.81 -15.91 11.34
C ILE A 6 -7.34 -15.84 11.26
N ALA A 7 -8.01 -16.90 10.83
CA ALA A 7 -9.46 -16.97 10.71
C ALA A 7 -10.16 -16.66 12.04
N ALA A 8 -9.78 -17.35 13.11
CA ALA A 8 -10.35 -17.13 14.44
C ALA A 8 -10.10 -15.70 14.97
N SER A 9 -8.97 -15.09 14.63
CA SER A 9 -8.68 -13.71 15.03
C SER A 9 -9.58 -12.72 14.29
N MET A 10 -9.77 -12.90 12.98
CA MET A 10 -10.67 -12.09 12.17
C MET A 10 -12.12 -12.20 12.66
N GLU A 11 -12.58 -13.42 12.93
CA GLU A 11 -13.94 -13.67 13.44
C GLU A 11 -14.17 -12.98 14.79
N ARG A 12 -13.21 -13.08 15.71
CA ARG A 12 -13.29 -12.38 17.02
C ARG A 12 -13.40 -10.86 16.85
N VAL A 13 -12.58 -10.28 15.95
CA VAL A 13 -12.60 -8.83 15.67
C VAL A 13 -13.93 -8.44 15.03
N ALA A 14 -14.38 -9.16 13.99
CA ALA A 14 -15.65 -8.90 13.34
C ALA A 14 -16.83 -8.98 14.32
N GLY A 15 -16.86 -10.01 15.16
CA GLY A 15 -17.89 -10.17 16.21
C GLY A 15 -17.85 -9.07 17.27
N ALA A 16 -16.66 -8.57 17.64
CA ALA A 16 -16.52 -7.45 18.56
C ALA A 16 -17.04 -6.15 17.96
N LEU A 17 -16.70 -5.87 16.70
CA LEU A 17 -17.14 -4.67 15.97
C LEU A 17 -18.63 -4.69 15.65
N THR A 18 -19.22 -5.86 15.37
CA THR A 18 -20.67 -6.01 15.23
C THR A 18 -21.42 -5.61 16.50
N ARG A 19 -20.88 -5.99 17.67
CA ARG A 19 -21.47 -5.62 18.96
C ARG A 19 -21.21 -4.17 19.37
N LYS A 20 -20.06 -3.61 18.95
CA LYS A 20 -19.61 -2.25 19.32
C LYS A 20 -19.05 -1.54 18.08
N PRO A 21 -19.88 -1.08 17.13
CA PRO A 21 -19.42 -0.51 15.85
C PRO A 21 -18.47 0.69 16.02
N HIS A 22 -18.71 1.54 17.02
CA HIS A 22 -17.88 2.73 17.29
C HIS A 22 -16.45 2.39 17.72
N ALA A 23 -16.18 1.17 18.19
CA ALA A 23 -14.83 0.73 18.55
C ALA A 23 -13.92 0.51 17.33
N GLY A 24 -14.47 0.51 16.12
CA GLY A 24 -13.72 0.42 14.88
C GLY A 24 -13.07 1.73 14.42
N LEU A 25 -13.59 2.87 14.90
CA LEU A 25 -13.01 4.18 14.58
C LEU A 25 -11.86 4.49 15.55
N LYS A 26 -10.67 4.63 15.03
CA LYS A 26 -9.45 4.95 15.79
C LYS A 26 -8.45 5.66 14.91
N ASP A 27 -7.56 6.42 15.52
CA ASP A 27 -6.40 6.98 14.84
C ASP A 27 -5.34 5.90 14.61
N ASP A 28 -4.72 5.93 13.45
CA ASP A 28 -3.59 5.07 13.12
C ASP A 28 -2.30 5.61 13.72
N ALA A 29 -1.33 4.72 13.95
CA ALA A 29 0.00 5.10 14.41
C ALA A 29 0.69 6.00 13.35
N PRO A 30 1.33 7.11 13.76
CA PRO A 30 1.96 8.04 12.82
C PRO A 30 3.18 7.40 12.15
N ALA A 31 3.39 7.77 10.88
CA ALA A 31 4.64 7.52 10.19
C ALA A 31 5.50 8.79 10.24
N THR A 32 6.66 8.72 10.90
CA THR A 32 7.60 9.84 10.96
C THR A 32 8.72 9.65 9.96
N VAL A 33 8.94 10.65 9.11
CA VAL A 33 10.01 10.66 8.12
C VAL A 33 10.94 11.85 8.38
N ARG A 34 12.24 11.61 8.37
CA ARG A 34 13.26 12.64 8.52
C ARG A 34 14.10 12.75 7.27
N TRP A 35 14.44 13.97 6.92
CA TRP A 35 15.44 14.25 5.91
C TRP A 35 16.84 13.85 6.40
N ALA A 36 17.59 13.13 5.55
CA ALA A 36 18.90 12.59 5.85
C ALA A 36 20.02 13.15 4.94
N GLY A 37 19.77 14.29 4.32
CA GLY A 37 20.67 14.97 3.39
C GLY A 37 20.37 14.64 1.93
N GLY A 38 20.66 15.59 1.02
CA GLY A 38 20.34 15.46 -0.41
C GLY A 38 18.84 15.17 -0.65
N LEU A 39 18.53 14.10 -1.37
CA LEU A 39 17.17 13.60 -1.58
C LEU A 39 16.85 12.34 -0.75
N ARG A 40 17.73 12.00 0.20
CA ARG A 40 17.58 10.84 1.07
C ARG A 40 16.67 11.16 2.25
N THR A 41 15.75 10.22 2.55
CA THR A 41 14.94 10.28 3.77
C THR A 41 14.99 8.94 4.53
N VAL A 42 14.64 8.97 5.83
CA VAL A 42 14.50 7.78 6.67
C VAL A 42 13.18 7.86 7.41
N ALA A 43 12.32 6.90 7.15
CA ALA A 43 11.10 6.65 7.93
C ALA A 43 11.42 5.76 9.11
N ARG A 44 10.79 6.02 10.26
CA ARG A 44 10.90 5.17 11.46
C ARG A 44 9.51 4.89 12.03
N SER A 45 9.22 3.60 12.25
CA SER A 45 8.03 3.16 12.97
C SER A 45 8.19 3.30 14.48
N GLU A 46 7.10 3.27 15.22
CA GLU A 46 7.12 3.22 16.70
C GLU A 46 7.87 1.99 17.25
N SER A 47 7.85 0.87 16.52
CA SER A 47 8.59 -0.35 16.87
C SER A 47 10.10 -0.27 16.60
N GLY A 48 10.57 0.85 16.00
CA GLY A 48 11.98 1.08 15.68
C GLY A 48 12.42 0.53 14.32
N THR A 49 11.52 -0.03 13.50
CA THR A 49 11.85 -0.42 12.13
C THR A 49 12.11 0.80 11.27
N GLU A 50 13.20 0.81 10.52
CA GLU A 50 13.57 1.90 9.63
C GLU A 50 13.42 1.51 8.16
N VAL A 51 12.96 2.46 7.34
CA VAL A 51 12.86 2.36 5.89
C VAL A 51 13.45 3.63 5.28
N ALA A 52 14.51 3.47 4.50
CA ALA A 52 15.11 4.58 3.79
C ALA A 52 14.50 4.73 2.40
N THR A 53 14.47 5.99 1.90
CA THR A 53 14.23 6.27 0.47
C THR A 53 15.32 7.17 -0.08
N ASP A 54 15.53 7.08 -1.39
CA ASP A 54 16.40 7.98 -2.14
C ASP A 54 15.82 8.17 -3.55
N MET A 55 16.40 9.07 -4.32
CA MET A 55 16.00 9.28 -5.71
C MET A 55 17.15 8.86 -6.64
N PRO A 56 16.82 8.55 -7.93
CA PRO A 56 17.84 8.22 -8.91
C PRO A 56 18.83 9.36 -9.15
N GLU A 57 20.07 9.03 -9.54
CA GLU A 57 21.12 10.00 -9.86
C GLU A 57 20.68 11.00 -10.94
N ALA A 58 19.90 10.57 -11.92
CA ALA A 58 19.40 11.41 -13.03
C ALA A 58 18.57 12.62 -12.55
N ILE A 59 18.06 12.61 -11.31
CA ILE A 59 17.30 13.71 -10.72
C ILE A 59 17.93 14.21 -9.40
N GLY A 60 19.23 13.94 -9.20
CA GLY A 60 20.03 14.48 -8.10
C GLY A 60 20.06 13.64 -6.83
N GLY A 61 19.57 12.40 -6.85
CA GLY A 61 19.76 11.43 -5.78
C GLY A 61 21.08 10.67 -5.89
N ASN A 62 21.27 9.66 -5.03
CA ASN A 62 22.43 8.77 -5.06
C ASN A 62 22.05 7.31 -5.33
N ASP A 63 20.78 7.03 -5.61
CA ASP A 63 20.23 5.68 -5.86
C ASP A 63 20.59 4.64 -4.79
N THR A 64 20.67 5.07 -3.51
CA THR A 64 21.11 4.24 -2.38
C THR A 64 19.97 3.52 -1.67
N ALA A 65 18.71 3.80 -2.06
CA ALA A 65 17.51 3.20 -1.50
C ALA A 65 16.35 3.31 -2.51
N PRO A 66 15.27 2.51 -2.36
CA PRO A 66 14.10 2.62 -3.22
C PRO A 66 13.45 4.01 -3.14
N THR A 67 12.81 4.42 -4.23
CA THR A 67 12.13 5.73 -4.28
C THR A 67 10.82 5.73 -3.46
N PRO A 68 10.31 6.90 -3.02
CA PRO A 68 8.98 7.00 -2.40
C PRO A 68 7.86 6.42 -3.28
N GLY A 69 7.95 6.59 -4.61
CA GLY A 69 6.99 6.00 -5.55
C GLY A 69 7.05 4.46 -5.59
N TRP A 70 8.22 3.86 -5.34
CA TRP A 70 8.33 2.42 -5.17
C TRP A 70 7.64 1.96 -3.87
N LEU A 71 7.77 2.73 -2.77
CA LEU A 71 7.07 2.43 -1.51
C LEU A 71 5.55 2.47 -1.67
N LEU A 72 5.00 3.40 -2.46
CA LEU A 72 3.58 3.44 -2.78
C LEU A 72 3.13 2.13 -3.47
N ARG A 73 3.87 1.66 -4.49
CA ARG A 73 3.58 0.38 -5.15
C ARG A 73 3.73 -0.81 -4.21
N THR A 74 4.75 -0.79 -3.36
CA THR A 74 4.96 -1.82 -2.34
C THR A 74 3.82 -1.87 -1.33
N ALA A 75 3.33 -0.70 -0.88
CA ALA A 75 2.18 -0.62 0.01
C ALA A 75 0.92 -1.21 -0.64
N LEU A 76 0.64 -0.89 -1.92
CA LEU A 76 -0.48 -1.44 -2.68
C LEU A 76 -0.38 -2.98 -2.79
N ALA A 77 0.77 -3.49 -3.23
CA ALA A 77 0.97 -4.93 -3.42
C ALA A 77 0.92 -5.70 -2.08
N SER A 78 1.58 -5.20 -1.03
CA SER A 78 1.60 -5.87 0.28
C SER A 78 0.22 -5.87 0.93
N CYS A 79 -0.53 -4.77 0.83
CA CYS A 79 -1.89 -4.68 1.34
C CYS A 79 -2.81 -5.70 0.64
N ALA A 80 -2.70 -5.84 -0.69
CA ALA A 80 -3.44 -6.83 -1.46
C ALA A 80 -3.09 -8.27 -1.03
N VAL A 81 -1.80 -8.62 -0.96
CA VAL A 81 -1.34 -9.94 -0.50
C VAL A 81 -1.88 -10.24 0.89
N THR A 82 -1.80 -9.30 1.82
CA THR A 82 -2.32 -9.48 3.19
C THR A 82 -3.83 -9.75 3.16
N ARG A 83 -4.61 -8.96 2.42
CA ARG A 83 -6.06 -9.14 2.33
C ARG A 83 -6.45 -10.46 1.70
N ILE A 84 -5.77 -10.88 0.62
CA ILE A 84 -5.99 -12.19 -0.02
C ILE A 84 -5.68 -13.33 0.96
N ALA A 85 -4.55 -13.24 1.71
CA ALA A 85 -4.20 -14.24 2.70
C ALA A 85 -5.24 -14.33 3.83
N MET A 86 -5.78 -13.21 4.30
CA MET A 86 -6.86 -13.16 5.29
C MET A 86 -8.14 -13.82 4.75
N GLU A 87 -8.52 -13.52 3.51
CA GLU A 87 -9.70 -14.10 2.87
C GLU A 87 -9.55 -15.61 2.62
N ALA A 88 -8.35 -16.04 2.20
CA ALA A 88 -8.03 -17.46 2.06
C ALA A 88 -8.16 -18.19 3.41
N ALA A 89 -7.64 -17.60 4.49
CA ALA A 89 -7.76 -18.16 5.83
C ALA A 89 -9.22 -18.26 6.29
N ALA A 90 -10.04 -17.23 6.04
CA ALA A 90 -11.46 -17.24 6.38
C ALA A 90 -12.23 -18.34 5.63
N ARG A 91 -11.80 -18.70 4.41
CA ARG A 91 -12.37 -19.80 3.61
C ARG A 91 -11.71 -21.17 3.85
N GLY A 92 -10.73 -21.26 4.75
CA GLY A 92 -10.00 -22.50 5.01
C GLY A 92 -9.10 -22.95 3.84
N ILE A 93 -8.73 -22.04 2.93
CA ILE A 93 -7.89 -22.31 1.76
C ILE A 93 -6.42 -22.17 2.13
N THR A 94 -5.67 -23.28 2.06
CA THR A 94 -4.20 -23.26 2.24
C THR A 94 -3.53 -22.86 0.93
N LEU A 95 -2.97 -21.67 0.90
CA LEU A 95 -2.24 -21.16 -0.26
C LEU A 95 -0.86 -21.83 -0.39
N ALA A 96 -0.51 -22.25 -1.60
CA ALA A 96 0.83 -22.71 -1.97
C ALA A 96 1.67 -21.58 -2.57
N THR A 97 1.02 -20.63 -3.25
CA THR A 97 1.65 -19.45 -3.87
C THR A 97 0.75 -18.26 -3.72
N LEU A 98 1.32 -17.15 -3.28
CA LEU A 98 0.67 -15.83 -3.32
C LEU A 98 1.73 -14.75 -3.52
N GLU A 99 1.65 -14.06 -4.64
CA GLU A 99 2.56 -13.00 -5.02
C GLU A 99 1.76 -11.88 -5.69
N ALA A 100 2.11 -10.64 -5.42
CA ALA A 100 1.54 -9.49 -6.11
C ALA A 100 2.63 -8.60 -6.67
N HIS A 101 2.42 -8.09 -7.89
CA HIS A 101 3.28 -7.17 -8.60
C HIS A 101 2.48 -5.92 -8.96
N ALA A 102 2.86 -4.77 -8.40
CA ALA A 102 2.24 -3.49 -8.68
C ALA A 102 3.11 -2.66 -9.63
N THR A 103 2.51 -2.17 -10.72
CA THR A 103 3.13 -1.23 -11.66
C THR A 103 2.44 0.11 -11.62
N SER A 104 3.10 1.14 -12.11
CA SER A 104 2.51 2.46 -12.31
C SER A 104 3.12 3.15 -13.51
N ARG A 105 2.35 4.05 -14.13
CA ARG A 105 2.82 4.96 -15.16
C ARG A 105 2.68 6.39 -14.66
N SER A 106 3.77 7.15 -14.68
CA SER A 106 3.83 8.54 -14.23
C SER A 106 4.49 9.42 -15.29
N ASP A 107 4.23 10.71 -15.24
CA ASP A 107 4.90 11.69 -16.09
C ASP A 107 5.91 12.48 -15.23
N LEU A 108 7.19 12.39 -15.55
CA LEU A 108 8.24 13.05 -14.80
C LEU A 108 8.13 14.58 -14.82
N ARG A 109 7.50 15.15 -15.85
CA ARG A 109 7.23 16.60 -15.93
C ARG A 109 6.46 17.09 -14.71
N GLY A 110 5.47 16.31 -14.23
CA GLY A 110 4.70 16.66 -13.04
C GLY A 110 5.57 16.77 -11.79
N LEU A 111 6.54 15.87 -11.61
CA LEU A 111 7.46 15.93 -10.46
C LEU A 111 8.36 17.16 -10.49
N VAL A 112 8.85 17.57 -11.67
CA VAL A 112 9.78 18.71 -11.81
C VAL A 112 9.08 20.04 -12.16
N GLY A 113 7.76 20.05 -12.16
CA GLY A 113 6.96 21.26 -12.38
C GLY A 113 6.96 21.80 -13.81
N VAL A 114 7.22 20.97 -14.82
CA VAL A 114 7.16 21.33 -16.24
C VAL A 114 5.73 21.14 -16.76
N ALA A 115 5.18 22.22 -17.36
CA ALA A 115 3.82 22.19 -17.93
C ALA A 115 3.75 21.36 -19.23
N ALA A 116 2.55 20.97 -19.61
CA ALA A 116 2.25 20.41 -20.92
C ALA A 116 2.39 21.47 -22.03
N LEU A 117 2.37 21.05 -23.29
CA LEU A 117 2.53 21.95 -24.45
C LEU A 117 1.46 23.02 -24.56
N ASP A 118 0.26 22.75 -24.05
CA ASP A 118 -0.85 23.68 -23.98
C ASP A 118 -0.84 24.59 -22.74
N GLY A 119 0.21 24.50 -21.90
CA GLY A 119 0.37 25.26 -20.67
C GLY A 119 -0.34 24.68 -19.45
N SER A 120 -1.05 23.58 -19.57
CA SER A 120 -1.73 22.92 -18.45
C SER A 120 -0.73 22.27 -17.49
N ALA A 121 -1.13 22.16 -16.20
CA ALA A 121 -0.34 21.45 -15.21
C ALA A 121 -0.32 19.94 -15.50
N VAL A 122 0.87 19.34 -15.42
CA VAL A 122 1.03 17.87 -15.50
C VAL A 122 0.91 17.30 -14.09
N PRO A 123 0.04 16.28 -13.85
CA PRO A 123 -0.06 15.64 -12.56
C PRO A 123 1.27 15.01 -12.12
N ALA A 124 1.68 15.22 -10.88
CA ALA A 124 2.89 14.61 -10.31
C ALA A 124 2.67 13.15 -9.86
N GLY A 125 1.42 12.77 -9.61
CA GLY A 125 1.05 11.41 -9.20
C GLY A 125 1.02 10.41 -10.36
N PRO A 126 0.85 9.11 -10.07
CA PRO A 126 0.64 8.10 -11.10
C PRO A 126 -0.60 8.40 -11.94
N LEU A 127 -0.47 8.24 -13.27
CA LEU A 127 -1.57 8.35 -14.23
C LEU A 127 -2.35 7.04 -14.37
N ALA A 128 -1.70 5.92 -14.08
CA ALA A 128 -2.29 4.58 -14.04
C ALA A 128 -1.50 3.70 -13.07
N MET A 129 -2.18 2.75 -12.45
CA MET A 129 -1.59 1.69 -11.62
C MET A 129 -2.26 0.36 -11.96
N ASP A 130 -1.45 -0.71 -12.04
CA ASP A 130 -1.93 -2.07 -12.25
C ASP A 130 -1.42 -2.98 -11.14
N LEU A 131 -2.24 -3.92 -10.72
CA LEU A 131 -1.92 -4.94 -9.73
C LEU A 131 -2.10 -6.33 -10.36
N HIS A 132 -1.00 -7.06 -10.50
CA HIS A 132 -0.97 -8.44 -10.98
C HIS A 132 -0.81 -9.38 -9.81
N VAL A 133 -1.71 -10.36 -9.67
CA VAL A 133 -1.68 -11.35 -8.59
C VAL A 133 -1.44 -12.73 -9.17
N ARG A 134 -0.45 -13.44 -8.63
CA ARG A 134 -0.21 -14.85 -8.86
C ARG A 134 -0.59 -15.63 -7.61
N ILE A 135 -1.56 -16.57 -7.74
CA ILE A 135 -2.11 -17.32 -6.62
C ILE A 135 -2.24 -18.80 -6.99
N GLY A 136 -2.00 -19.67 -6.02
CA GLY A 136 -2.15 -21.10 -6.17
C GLY A 136 -2.46 -21.79 -4.84
N ALA A 137 -3.32 -22.81 -4.88
CA ALA A 137 -3.64 -23.69 -3.75
C ALA A 137 -3.89 -25.09 -4.26
N ALA A 138 -3.40 -26.10 -3.54
CA ALA A 138 -3.61 -27.50 -3.93
C ALA A 138 -5.09 -27.89 -3.78
N GLY A 139 -5.66 -28.52 -4.82
CA GLY A 139 -7.04 -29.01 -4.80
C GLY A 139 -8.12 -27.93 -4.89
N VAL A 140 -7.76 -26.69 -5.19
CA VAL A 140 -8.69 -25.56 -5.38
C VAL A 140 -8.69 -25.18 -6.86
N ASP A 141 -9.87 -25.08 -7.47
CA ASP A 141 -10.01 -24.71 -8.87
C ASP A 141 -9.68 -23.22 -9.13
N ALA A 142 -9.38 -22.91 -10.38
CA ALA A 142 -8.94 -21.58 -10.79
C ALA A 142 -10.03 -20.49 -10.60
N ASP A 143 -11.30 -20.84 -10.76
CA ASP A 143 -12.39 -19.88 -10.65
C ASP A 143 -12.65 -19.51 -9.19
N THR A 144 -12.55 -20.47 -8.29
CA THR A 144 -12.56 -20.22 -6.84
C THR A 144 -11.42 -19.27 -6.42
N LEU A 145 -10.19 -19.49 -6.94
CA LEU A 145 -9.05 -18.60 -6.64
C LEU A 145 -9.23 -17.21 -7.24
N ARG A 146 -9.76 -17.10 -8.46
CA ARG A 146 -10.09 -15.79 -9.07
C ARG A 146 -11.15 -15.04 -8.26
N ALA A 147 -12.23 -15.73 -7.87
CA ALA A 147 -13.28 -15.14 -7.05
C ALA A 147 -12.78 -14.70 -5.67
N LEU A 148 -11.85 -15.45 -5.07
CA LEU A 148 -11.21 -15.09 -3.82
C LEU A 148 -10.44 -13.76 -3.97
N VAL A 149 -9.61 -13.63 -5.01
CA VAL A 149 -8.86 -12.39 -5.28
C VAL A 149 -9.80 -11.23 -5.56
N ALA A 150 -10.81 -11.43 -6.43
CA ALA A 150 -11.75 -10.39 -6.83
C ALA A 150 -12.60 -9.83 -5.67
N ALA A 151 -12.77 -10.58 -4.59
CA ALA A 151 -13.51 -10.14 -3.41
C ALA A 151 -12.72 -9.20 -2.49
N THR A 152 -11.41 -9.03 -2.69
CA THR A 152 -10.54 -8.35 -1.71
C THR A 152 -10.31 -6.85 -1.91
N PRO A 153 -10.38 -6.25 -3.14
CA PRO A 153 -10.04 -4.83 -3.34
C PRO A 153 -10.84 -3.88 -2.46
N GLY A 154 -12.16 -4.06 -2.37
CA GLY A 154 -13.04 -3.21 -1.54
C GLY A 154 -12.77 -3.27 -0.03
N CYS A 155 -11.94 -4.20 0.44
CA CYS A 155 -11.51 -4.33 1.83
C CYS A 155 -9.99 -4.12 1.99
N SER A 156 -9.32 -3.59 0.97
CA SER A 156 -7.90 -3.25 1.00
C SER A 156 -7.72 -1.76 1.28
N PRO A 157 -7.25 -1.35 2.48
CA PRO A 157 -7.13 0.07 2.83
C PRO A 157 -6.31 0.88 1.82
N VAL A 158 -5.19 0.33 1.34
CA VAL A 158 -4.34 1.05 0.38
C VAL A 158 -4.99 1.14 -1.01
N THR A 159 -5.67 0.09 -1.48
CA THR A 159 -6.43 0.14 -2.73
C THR A 159 -7.52 1.20 -2.65
N CYS A 160 -8.32 1.18 -1.57
CA CYS A 160 -9.36 2.20 -1.37
C CYS A 160 -8.78 3.63 -1.33
N ALA A 161 -7.64 3.83 -0.66
CA ALA A 161 -6.99 5.14 -0.58
C ALA A 161 -6.44 5.64 -1.93
N VAL A 162 -5.99 4.72 -2.80
CA VAL A 162 -5.48 5.06 -4.14
C VAL A 162 -6.63 5.35 -5.12
N GLU A 163 -7.75 4.63 -5.01
CA GLU A 163 -8.91 4.78 -5.89
C GLU A 163 -9.83 5.95 -5.50
N GLN A 164 -9.76 6.41 -4.25
CA GLN A 164 -10.61 7.50 -3.74
C GLN A 164 -9.77 8.72 -3.38
N PRO A 165 -10.15 9.93 -3.83
CA PRO A 165 -9.43 11.13 -3.46
C PRO A 165 -9.58 11.42 -1.96
N LEU A 166 -8.46 11.40 -1.24
CA LEU A 166 -8.39 11.78 0.18
C LEU A 166 -7.78 13.18 0.31
N ALA A 167 -8.44 14.04 1.06
CA ALA A 167 -7.87 15.33 1.42
C ALA A 167 -6.73 15.15 2.43
N VAL A 168 -5.56 15.73 2.11
CA VAL A 168 -4.41 15.75 3.03
C VAL A 168 -4.34 17.14 3.66
N GLY A 169 -4.52 17.22 4.99
CA GLY A 169 -4.32 18.45 5.75
C GLY A 169 -2.81 18.75 5.86
N LEU A 170 -2.42 20.00 5.58
CA LEU A 170 -1.02 20.45 5.72
C LEU A 170 -0.89 21.39 6.93
N HIS A 171 -0.05 21.01 7.90
CA HIS A 171 0.31 21.82 9.06
C HIS A 171 1.82 22.08 9.02
N ILE A 172 2.23 23.33 9.20
CA ILE A 172 3.65 23.74 9.08
C ILE A 172 4.11 24.35 10.40
N GLU A 173 5.21 23.82 10.93
CA GLU A 173 5.94 24.39 12.04
C GLU A 173 7.33 24.83 11.54
N VAL A 174 7.68 26.08 11.78
CA VAL A 174 8.99 26.62 11.39
C VAL A 174 9.85 26.74 12.64
N THR A 175 10.98 26.04 12.64
CA THR A 175 12.01 26.16 13.69
C THR A 175 13.11 27.09 13.22
N GLY A 176 13.51 28.02 14.08
CA GLY A 176 14.61 28.96 13.83
C GLY A 176 15.98 28.39 14.15
#